data_23c3a3115703b9892dd851188e2c3f82
#
_entry.id   23c3a3115703b9892dd851188e2c3f82
#
_cell.length_a   1.000
_cell.length_b   1.000
_cell.length_c   1.000
_cell.angle_alpha   90.00
_cell.angle_beta   90.00
_cell.angle_gamma   90.00
#
_symmetry.space_group_name_H-M   'P 1'
#
loop_
_entity.id
_entity.type
_entity.pdbx_description
1 polymer ?
#
loop_
_entity_poly.entity_id
_entity_poly.type
_entity_poly.pdbx_seq_one_letter_code
_entity_poly.pdbx_strand_id
1 'polypeptide(L)'
;FPMADEAHVMTMEGDVSDKTDRRALVSKGHYVALLCGDQLTDFDQRFKDRSNELGLPTVKALHDTLSRYFVMMPNPMYGTWLDAAGGRVDSLKLERKAAFLQQRAY
;
A
#
# COMPACT_ATOMS: atom_id res chain seq x y z
N PHE A 1 -9.53 -12.33 19.34
CA PHE A 1 -10.36 -12.80 18.20
C PHE A 1 -10.29 -14.32 18.16
N PRO A 2 -11.37 -15.05 18.44
CA PRO A 2 -11.35 -16.51 18.48
C PRO A 2 -11.16 -17.19 17.11
N MET A 3 -11.00 -16.42 16.03
CA MET A 3 -10.86 -16.92 14.64
C MET A 3 -9.47 -16.68 14.04
N ALA A 4 -8.51 -16.17 14.80
CA ALA A 4 -7.15 -15.94 14.31
C ALA A 4 -6.29 -17.20 14.55
N ASP A 5 -6.54 -18.24 13.81
CA ASP A 5 -5.71 -19.45 13.75
C ASP A 5 -4.81 -19.44 12.49
N GLU A 6 -3.95 -20.45 12.36
CA GLU A 6 -3.04 -20.56 11.22
C GLU A 6 -3.74 -20.59 9.85
N ALA A 7 -5.02 -21.03 9.80
CA ALA A 7 -5.78 -21.05 8.56
C ALA A 7 -6.24 -19.65 8.11
N HIS A 8 -6.26 -18.67 9.03
CA HIS A 8 -6.71 -17.31 8.77
C HIS A 8 -5.57 -16.29 8.73
N VAL A 9 -4.32 -16.74 8.94
CA VAL A 9 -3.13 -15.89 8.93
C VAL A 9 -2.17 -16.34 7.84
N MET A 10 -1.94 -15.47 6.86
CA MET A 10 -0.96 -15.71 5.80
C MET A 10 0.25 -14.79 6.00
N THR A 11 1.39 -15.38 6.29
CA THR A 11 2.66 -14.67 6.42
C THR A 11 3.35 -14.47 5.08
N MET A 12 4.35 -13.62 5.06
CA MET A 12 5.23 -13.44 3.92
C MET A 12 6.13 -14.68 3.77
N GLU A 13 6.23 -15.21 2.56
CA GLU A 13 7.16 -16.29 2.22
C GLU A 13 8.45 -15.70 1.65
N GLY A 14 9.59 -15.96 2.31
CA GLY A 14 10.88 -15.41 1.94
C GLY A 14 10.85 -13.88 1.89
N ASP A 15 11.44 -13.30 0.85
CA ASP A 15 11.51 -11.83 0.65
C ASP A 15 10.39 -11.27 -0.25
N VAL A 16 9.35 -12.06 -0.58
CA VAL A 16 8.27 -11.66 -1.46
C VAL A 16 7.21 -10.85 -0.70
N SER A 17 7.32 -9.54 -0.76
CA SER A 17 6.35 -8.61 -0.15
C SER A 17 5.05 -8.43 -0.95
N ASP A 18 5.02 -8.84 -2.22
CA ASP A 18 3.82 -8.78 -3.06
C ASP A 18 2.71 -9.68 -2.49
N LYS A 19 1.53 -9.11 -2.33
CA LYS A 19 0.37 -9.80 -1.74
C LYS A 19 -0.60 -10.35 -2.79
N THR A 20 -0.27 -10.25 -4.09
CA THR A 20 -1.17 -10.63 -5.19
C THR A 20 -1.58 -12.10 -5.12
N ASP A 21 -0.62 -13.01 -4.95
CA ASP A 21 -0.89 -14.46 -4.91
C ASP A 21 -1.68 -14.84 -3.66
N ARG A 22 -1.38 -14.23 -2.51
CA ARG A 22 -2.13 -14.43 -1.26
C ARG A 22 -3.58 -13.96 -1.39
N ARG A 23 -3.83 -12.79 -2.00
CA ARG A 23 -5.18 -12.32 -2.30
C ARG A 23 -5.91 -13.26 -3.26
N ALA A 24 -5.24 -13.72 -4.31
CA ALA A 24 -5.81 -14.68 -5.26
C ALA A 24 -6.19 -16.02 -4.59
N LEU A 25 -5.36 -16.48 -3.65
CA LEU A 25 -5.65 -17.71 -2.90
C LEU A 25 -6.90 -17.54 -2.03
N VAL A 26 -7.02 -16.46 -1.29
CA VAL A 26 -8.23 -16.17 -0.49
C VAL A 26 -9.48 -16.09 -1.37
N SER A 27 -9.38 -15.44 -2.52
CA SER A 27 -10.50 -15.26 -3.45
C SER A 27 -11.00 -16.57 -4.09
N LYS A 28 -10.21 -17.66 -4.06
CA LYS A 28 -10.67 -18.99 -4.54
C LYS A 28 -11.72 -19.62 -3.63
N GLY A 29 -11.63 -19.37 -2.34
CA GLY A 29 -12.51 -19.98 -1.32
C GLY A 29 -13.49 -19.03 -0.66
N HIS A 30 -13.30 -17.71 -0.83
CA HIS A 30 -14.06 -16.69 -0.12
C HIS A 30 -14.44 -15.51 -1.02
N TYR A 31 -15.60 -14.93 -0.75
CA TYR A 31 -15.94 -13.63 -1.32
C TYR A 31 -15.26 -12.54 -0.50
N VAL A 32 -14.33 -11.81 -1.13
CA VAL A 32 -13.63 -10.69 -0.48
C VAL A 32 -14.54 -9.46 -0.51
N ALA A 33 -15.16 -9.16 0.62
CA ALA A 33 -16.09 -8.04 0.75
C ALA A 33 -15.38 -6.70 0.92
N LEU A 34 -14.22 -6.69 1.63
CA LEU A 34 -13.48 -5.48 1.96
C LEU A 34 -12.01 -5.79 2.14
N LEU A 35 -11.14 -4.87 1.69
CA LEU A 35 -9.71 -4.90 1.94
C LEU A 35 -9.33 -3.72 2.85
N CYS A 36 -8.52 -4.00 3.87
CA CYS A 36 -7.96 -2.98 4.75
C CYS A 36 -6.44 -3.02 4.64
N GLY A 37 -5.81 -1.87 4.53
CA GLY A 37 -4.36 -1.77 4.43
C GLY A 37 -3.86 -0.35 4.66
N ASP A 38 -2.57 -0.21 4.90
CA ASP A 38 -1.93 1.07 5.17
C ASP A 38 -1.13 1.61 3.97
N GLN A 39 -1.10 0.85 2.88
CA GLN A 39 -0.50 1.25 1.61
C GLN A 39 -1.39 0.86 0.42
N LEU A 40 -1.37 1.64 -0.63
CA LEU A 40 -2.11 1.32 -1.86
C LEU A 40 -1.70 -0.03 -2.47
N THR A 41 -0.44 -0.43 -2.30
CA THR A 41 0.07 -1.75 -2.73
C THR A 41 -0.54 -2.93 -1.97
N ASP A 42 -1.17 -2.69 -0.83
CA ASP A 42 -1.94 -3.72 -0.12
C ASP A 42 -3.20 -4.13 -0.89
N PHE A 43 -3.72 -3.22 -1.70
CA PHE A 43 -4.92 -3.43 -2.49
C PHE A 43 -4.60 -3.95 -3.90
N ASP A 44 -3.61 -3.33 -4.57
CA ASP A 44 -3.23 -3.72 -5.93
C ASP A 44 -1.77 -3.35 -6.20
N GLN A 45 -1.02 -4.29 -6.78
CA GLN A 45 0.40 -4.11 -7.08
C GLN A 45 0.66 -3.02 -8.14
N ARG A 46 -0.32 -2.67 -8.97
CA ARG A 46 -0.24 -1.56 -9.92
C ARG A 46 0.10 -0.22 -9.26
N PHE A 47 -0.25 -0.04 -8.00
CA PHE A 47 0.10 1.16 -7.23
C PHE A 47 1.57 1.25 -6.83
N LYS A 48 2.39 0.24 -7.12
CA LYS A 48 3.84 0.32 -6.92
C LYS A 48 4.50 1.29 -7.91
N ASP A 49 3.97 1.37 -9.13
CA ASP A 49 4.45 2.34 -10.13
C ASP A 49 3.97 3.76 -9.79
N ARG A 50 4.93 4.60 -9.44
CA ARG A 50 4.74 6.02 -9.12
C ARG A 50 5.43 6.95 -10.13
N SER A 51 5.88 6.44 -11.27
CA SER A 51 6.64 7.17 -12.29
C SER A 51 5.83 8.27 -12.95
N ASN A 52 4.52 8.05 -13.14
CA ASN A 52 3.62 9.01 -13.76
C ASN A 52 2.75 9.72 -12.70
N GLU A 53 2.99 11.02 -12.52
CA GLU A 53 2.22 11.87 -11.59
C GLU A 53 2.01 11.24 -10.20
N LEU A 54 3.05 10.58 -9.67
CA LEU A 54 3.01 9.85 -8.39
C LEU A 54 1.93 8.75 -8.33
N GLY A 55 1.53 8.20 -9.48
CA GLY A 55 0.52 7.15 -9.58
C GLY A 55 -0.92 7.68 -9.62
N LEU A 56 -1.13 8.98 -9.74
CA LEU A 56 -2.47 9.58 -9.76
C LEU A 56 -3.39 9.04 -10.86
N PRO A 57 -2.92 8.76 -12.11
CA PRO A 57 -3.77 8.14 -13.13
C PRO A 57 -4.34 6.78 -12.70
N THR A 58 -3.55 5.95 -12.04
CA THR A 58 -4.01 4.64 -11.52
C THR A 58 -5.07 4.81 -10.43
N VAL A 59 -4.87 5.77 -9.52
CA VAL A 59 -5.87 6.10 -8.49
C VAL A 59 -7.19 6.57 -9.11
N LYS A 60 -7.12 7.44 -10.11
CA LYS A 60 -8.31 7.92 -10.84
C LYS A 60 -9.04 6.80 -11.56
N ALA A 61 -8.30 5.92 -12.25
CA ALA A 61 -8.87 4.79 -12.98
C ALA A 61 -9.56 3.76 -12.06
N LEU A 62 -9.11 3.63 -10.81
CA LEU A 62 -9.63 2.68 -9.84
C LEU A 62 -10.48 3.34 -8.74
N HIS A 63 -10.85 4.61 -8.91
CA HIS A 63 -11.54 5.40 -7.88
C HIS A 63 -12.79 4.69 -7.31
N ASP A 64 -13.65 4.17 -8.18
CA ASP A 64 -14.89 3.50 -7.74
C ASP A 64 -14.61 2.21 -6.96
N THR A 65 -13.60 1.46 -7.36
CA THR A 65 -13.17 0.25 -6.64
C THR A 65 -12.57 0.61 -5.28
N LEU A 66 -11.67 1.60 -5.25
CA LEU A 66 -11.04 2.09 -4.02
C LEU A 66 -12.08 2.57 -3.01
N SER A 67 -13.05 3.37 -3.45
CA SER A 67 -14.07 3.95 -2.56
C SER A 67 -15.06 2.94 -2.00
N ARG A 68 -15.27 1.81 -2.69
CA ARG A 68 -16.27 0.80 -2.29
C ARG A 68 -15.68 -0.36 -1.49
N TYR A 69 -14.46 -0.77 -1.80
CA TYR A 69 -13.91 -2.04 -1.32
C TYR A 69 -12.63 -1.89 -0.50
N PHE A 70 -12.04 -0.68 -0.44
CA PHE A 70 -10.76 -0.47 0.22
C PHE A 70 -10.89 0.51 1.39
N VAL A 71 -10.36 0.10 2.54
CA VAL A 71 -10.19 0.97 3.70
C VAL A 71 -8.71 1.27 3.87
N MET A 72 -8.34 2.52 3.63
CA MET A 72 -6.98 3.00 3.82
C MET A 72 -6.77 3.40 5.27
N MET A 73 -5.85 2.73 5.95
CA MET A 73 -5.39 3.10 7.29
C MET A 73 -4.26 4.13 7.20
N PRO A 74 -4.20 5.13 8.08
CA PRO A 74 -3.11 6.09 8.10
C PRO A 74 -1.76 5.41 8.36
N ASN A 75 -0.77 5.69 7.51
CA ASN A 75 0.62 5.28 7.72
C ASN A 75 1.57 6.46 7.43
N PRO A 76 1.92 7.28 8.44
CA PRO A 76 2.85 8.39 8.28
C PRO A 76 4.33 7.96 8.34
N MET A 77 4.62 6.69 8.64
CA MET A 77 5.96 6.25 9.01
C MET A 77 6.79 5.71 7.85
N TYR A 78 6.17 4.93 6.95
CA TYR A 78 6.88 4.26 5.87
C TYR A 78 5.93 3.95 4.69
N GLY A 79 6.52 3.52 3.57
CA GLY A 79 5.76 3.04 2.41
C GLY A 79 6.24 3.64 1.10
N THR A 80 5.66 3.17 0.01
CA THR A 80 5.98 3.61 -1.37
C THR A 80 5.76 5.11 -1.59
N TRP A 81 4.89 5.75 -0.81
CA TRP A 81 4.68 7.19 -0.84
C TRP A 81 5.92 7.97 -0.40
N LEU A 82 6.66 7.45 0.59
CA LEU A 82 7.88 8.06 1.08
C LEU A 82 9.00 7.99 0.04
N ASP A 83 9.11 6.85 -0.65
CA ASP A 83 10.07 6.68 -1.75
C ASP A 83 9.73 7.62 -2.91
N ALA A 84 8.46 7.78 -3.24
CA ALA A 84 7.98 8.70 -4.27
C ALA A 84 8.23 10.18 -3.91
N ALA A 85 8.07 10.54 -2.64
CA ALA A 85 8.23 11.91 -2.16
C ALA A 85 9.70 12.33 -1.99
N GLY A 86 10.58 11.41 -1.61
CA GLY A 86 11.96 11.71 -1.21
C GLY A 86 13.05 11.07 -2.06
N GLY A 87 12.72 10.13 -2.94
CA GLY A 87 13.70 9.29 -3.64
C GLY A 87 14.43 8.31 -2.70
N ARG A 88 15.01 7.28 -3.30
CA ARG A 88 15.49 6.06 -2.64
C ARG A 88 16.90 6.13 -2.05
N VAL A 89 17.48 7.28 -1.80
CA VAL A 89 18.87 7.40 -1.30
C VAL A 89 18.85 7.54 0.21
N ASP A 90 19.30 6.50 0.90
CA ASP A 90 19.22 6.39 2.37
C ASP A 90 19.93 7.50 3.15
N SER A 91 21.03 8.05 2.64
CA SER A 91 21.76 9.16 3.26
C SER A 91 21.05 10.52 3.16
N LEU A 92 20.17 10.68 2.18
CA LEU A 92 19.40 11.93 1.97
C LEU A 92 17.95 11.81 2.47
N LYS A 93 17.57 10.67 2.99
CA LYS A 93 16.19 10.37 3.37
C LYS A 93 15.66 11.30 4.47
N LEU A 94 16.51 11.62 5.45
CA LEU A 94 16.12 12.47 6.58
C LEU A 94 15.99 13.94 6.16
N GLU A 95 16.95 14.45 5.38
CA GLU A 95 16.94 15.82 4.90
C GLU A 95 15.78 16.10 3.93
N ARG A 96 15.51 15.14 3.01
CA ARG A 96 14.39 15.24 2.08
C ARG A 96 13.05 15.10 2.77
N LYS A 97 12.94 14.25 3.79
CA LYS A 97 11.74 14.14 4.63
C LYS A 97 11.49 15.45 5.37
N ALA A 98 12.50 16.06 5.93
CA ALA A 98 12.40 17.37 6.58
C ALA A 98 11.97 18.47 5.60
N ALA A 99 12.58 18.53 4.40
CA ALA A 99 12.22 19.48 3.36
C ALA A 99 10.77 19.27 2.86
N PHE A 100 10.33 18.02 2.67
CA PHE A 100 8.96 17.69 2.28
C PHE A 100 7.93 18.10 3.35
N LEU A 101 8.24 17.89 4.62
CA LEU A 101 7.37 18.29 5.73
C LEU A 101 7.32 19.83 5.88
N GLN A 102 8.44 20.53 5.64
CA GLN A 102 8.48 21.99 5.65
C GLN A 102 7.64 22.61 4.52
N GLN A 103 7.61 22.01 3.33
CA GLN A 103 6.78 22.47 2.22
C GLN A 103 5.27 22.31 2.44
N ARG A 104 4.85 21.49 3.39
CA ARG A 104 3.45 21.23 3.71
C ARG A 104 2.98 21.82 5.05
N ALA A 105 3.81 22.60 5.69
CA ALA A 105 3.46 23.31 6.93
C ALA A 105 2.67 24.61 6.66
N TYR A 106 1.53 24.46 5.90
CA TYR A 106 0.54 25.52 5.72
C TYR A 106 -0.86 24.93 5.72
#